data_c5159eaeb5cf1bb961e88edb8f8de38d
#
_entry.id   c5159eaeb5cf1bb961e88edb8f8de38d
#
_cell.length_a   1.000
_cell.length_b   1.000
_cell.length_c   1.000
_cell.angle_alpha   90.00
_cell.angle_beta   90.00
_cell.angle_gamma   90.00
#
_symmetry.space_group_name_H-M   'P 1'
#
loop_
_entity.id
_entity.type
_entity.pdbx_description
1 polymer ?
#
loop_
_entity_poly.entity_id
_entity_poly.type
_entity_poly.pdbx_seq_one_letter_code
_entity_poly.pdbx_strand_id
1 'polypeptide(L)'
;YLFALICSMSLFTACSDDDDENWKKVPNQIITAENLELETNIPTSSDASMKLAMTDAQNGILTLNKVVRGADEIEINVTVVEQTDGTFKFQGEKSVTPATKAAWVLLSSTNVKVSGTITLEGKAAVTVSTEFVGDIVKKYQLCDAVYYADSKDRTNIYAPGRLTWVSPYGEGGNAGIAADNISTVGTNVLSAAMIQLLKDVEFKADGSIVASYAEEINITMDQMIMAGMGQLPSTDGIVWKSSPANLAYWYVKGEHIYVVLNIPAIVTE
;
A
#
# COMPACT_ATOMS: atom_id res chain seq x y z
N TYR A 1 -19.28 7.30 -9.36
CA TYR A 1 -20.11 7.36 -10.59
C TYR A 1 -19.54 8.44 -11.49
N LEU A 2 -18.44 8.18 -12.24
CA LEU A 2 -18.07 8.92 -13.44
C LEU A 2 -16.90 8.25 -14.19
N PHE A 3 -17.08 7.00 -14.62
CA PHE A 3 -16.13 6.34 -15.54
C PHE A 3 -16.89 5.46 -16.56
N ALA A 4 -17.90 6.05 -17.16
CA ALA A 4 -18.56 5.49 -18.32
C ALA A 4 -18.74 6.62 -19.33
N LEU A 5 -17.69 6.93 -20.05
CA LEU A 5 -17.79 7.54 -21.39
C LEU A 5 -16.38 7.80 -21.91
N ILE A 6 -15.92 6.99 -22.81
CA ILE A 6 -15.20 7.33 -24.04
C ILE A 6 -14.89 5.99 -24.74
N CYS A 7 -15.92 5.38 -25.30
CA CYS A 7 -15.80 4.52 -26.46
C CYS A 7 -16.50 5.26 -27.61
N SER A 8 -15.82 6.19 -28.23
CA SER A 8 -16.16 6.65 -29.57
C SER A 8 -15.01 6.24 -30.49
N MET A 9 -15.13 5.04 -31.05
CA MET A 9 -14.35 4.65 -32.23
C MET A 9 -14.79 5.48 -33.40
N SER A 10 -14.04 6.49 -33.77
CA SER A 10 -14.10 7.08 -35.12
C SER A 10 -13.12 6.30 -36.00
N LEU A 11 -13.67 5.39 -36.80
CA LEU A 11 -12.99 4.79 -37.92
C LEU A 11 -12.73 5.88 -38.97
N PHE A 12 -11.50 6.36 -39.03
CA PHE A 12 -11.02 7.08 -40.21
C PHE A 12 -10.04 6.15 -40.95
N THR A 13 -10.55 5.53 -42.01
CA THR A 13 -9.72 4.95 -43.06
C THR A 13 -9.22 6.08 -43.93
N ALA A 14 -7.95 6.48 -43.80
CA ALA A 14 -7.24 7.24 -44.79
C ALA A 14 -6.04 6.41 -45.25
N CYS A 15 -6.10 5.88 -46.45
CA CYS A 15 -4.98 5.30 -47.14
C CYS A 15 -4.00 6.39 -47.58
N SER A 16 -2.75 6.33 -47.09
CA SER A 16 -1.60 6.88 -47.79
C SER A 16 -0.38 6.00 -47.46
N ASP A 17 0.27 5.53 -48.49
CA ASP A 17 1.23 4.42 -48.52
C ASP A 17 2.65 4.71 -48.02
N ASP A 18 2.95 5.82 -47.33
CA ASP A 18 4.33 6.16 -46.94
C ASP A 18 4.51 6.64 -45.48
N ASP A 19 3.44 6.75 -44.65
CA ASP A 19 3.55 7.28 -43.30
C ASP A 19 3.46 6.24 -42.16
N ASP A 20 3.33 4.96 -42.48
CA ASP A 20 3.02 3.90 -41.50
C ASP A 20 4.20 3.45 -40.62
N GLU A 21 5.37 4.11 -40.70
CA GLU A 21 6.57 3.67 -39.97
C GLU A 21 6.97 4.59 -38.78
N ASN A 22 6.20 5.60 -38.44
CA ASN A 22 6.53 6.51 -37.32
C ASN A 22 6.63 5.75 -35.98
N TRP A 23 5.84 4.71 -35.79
CA TRP A 23 5.93 3.86 -34.59
C TRP A 23 7.32 3.23 -34.40
N LYS A 24 8.10 2.99 -35.45
CA LYS A 24 9.48 2.49 -35.39
C LYS A 24 10.46 3.51 -34.82
N LYS A 25 10.07 4.80 -34.82
CA LYS A 25 10.88 5.91 -34.28
C LYS A 25 10.59 6.13 -32.77
N VAL A 26 9.56 5.49 -32.21
CA VAL A 26 9.28 5.57 -30.76
C VAL A 26 10.49 5.10 -29.99
N PRO A 27 11.01 5.89 -29.04
CA PRO A 27 12.22 5.54 -28.31
C PRO A 27 12.07 4.25 -27.52
N ASN A 28 12.91 3.27 -27.84
CA ASN A 28 12.99 1.98 -27.16
C ASN A 28 14.15 1.98 -26.14
N GLN A 29 14.24 3.02 -25.33
CA GLN A 29 15.24 3.17 -24.27
C GLN A 29 14.56 3.31 -22.91
N ILE A 30 15.34 3.14 -21.84
CA ILE A 30 14.83 3.38 -20.48
C ILE A 30 14.68 4.88 -20.28
N ILE A 31 13.48 5.28 -19.85
CA ILE A 31 13.12 6.66 -19.51
C ILE A 31 13.10 6.79 -17.99
N THR A 32 13.91 7.68 -17.47
CA THR A 32 14.08 7.95 -16.04
C THR A 32 13.48 9.29 -15.65
N ALA A 33 13.51 9.64 -14.37
CA ALA A 33 12.89 10.82 -13.78
C ALA A 33 13.12 12.15 -14.52
N GLU A 34 14.23 12.31 -15.25
CA GLU A 34 14.51 13.54 -16.02
C GLU A 34 13.53 13.75 -17.19
N ASN A 35 13.04 12.63 -17.76
CA ASN A 35 12.14 12.62 -18.92
C ASN A 35 10.85 11.85 -18.66
N LEU A 36 10.58 11.49 -17.40
CA LEU A 36 9.40 10.76 -16.97
C LEU A 36 8.62 11.56 -15.94
N GLU A 37 7.44 12.05 -16.34
CA GLU A 37 6.44 12.51 -15.42
C GLU A 37 5.56 11.32 -15.02
N LEU A 38 5.60 10.96 -13.74
CA LEU A 38 4.93 9.76 -13.24
C LEU A 38 3.94 10.10 -12.14
N GLU A 39 2.67 9.81 -12.40
CA GLU A 39 1.58 9.92 -11.44
C GLU A 39 1.17 8.53 -10.98
N THR A 40 1.11 8.31 -9.66
CA THR A 40 0.74 7.02 -9.07
C THR A 40 -0.11 7.21 -7.81
N ASN A 41 -1.02 6.27 -7.56
CA ASN A 41 -1.82 6.28 -6.33
C ASN A 41 -1.03 5.86 -5.08
N ILE A 42 0.09 5.17 -5.24
CA ILE A 42 1.01 4.80 -4.15
C ILE A 42 2.38 5.42 -4.46
N PRO A 43 3.01 6.17 -3.55
CA PRO A 43 4.33 6.76 -3.80
C PRO A 43 5.36 5.76 -4.30
N THR A 44 6.03 6.05 -5.41
CA THR A 44 7.01 5.17 -6.05
C THR A 44 8.41 5.31 -5.45
N SER A 45 9.35 4.53 -5.96
CA SER A 45 10.77 4.70 -5.68
C SER A 45 11.34 5.89 -6.47
N SER A 46 12.36 6.55 -5.94
CA SER A 46 13.05 7.66 -6.63
C SER A 46 13.80 7.22 -7.89
N ASP A 47 14.09 5.93 -8.02
CA ASP A 47 14.74 5.30 -9.16
C ASP A 47 13.75 4.57 -10.09
N ALA A 48 12.45 4.93 -10.01
CA ALA A 48 11.44 4.43 -10.91
C ALA A 48 11.75 4.82 -12.36
N SER A 49 11.50 3.89 -13.29
CA SER A 49 11.73 4.10 -14.71
C SER A 49 10.75 3.29 -15.55
N MET A 50 10.65 3.64 -16.81
CA MET A 50 9.85 2.90 -17.79
C MET A 50 10.61 2.68 -19.09
N LYS A 51 10.13 1.70 -19.87
CA LYS A 51 10.54 1.45 -21.26
C LYS A 51 9.33 1.03 -22.05
N LEU A 52 9.11 1.65 -23.21
CA LEU A 52 8.08 1.22 -24.17
C LEU A 52 8.76 0.62 -25.38
N ALA A 53 8.49 -0.66 -25.64
CA ALA A 53 8.95 -1.36 -26.83
C ALA A 53 7.76 -1.62 -27.77
N MET A 54 7.70 -0.92 -28.90
CA MET A 54 6.68 -1.15 -29.92
C MET A 54 6.86 -2.54 -30.55
N THR A 55 5.76 -3.28 -30.68
CA THR A 55 5.72 -4.57 -31.37
C THR A 55 5.16 -4.45 -32.80
N ASP A 56 4.27 -3.49 -32.98
CA ASP A 56 3.70 -3.09 -34.26
C ASP A 56 3.17 -1.64 -34.17
N ALA A 57 2.45 -1.16 -35.19
CA ALA A 57 1.94 0.20 -35.24
C ALA A 57 0.90 0.55 -34.16
N GLN A 58 0.28 -0.46 -33.54
CA GLN A 58 -0.82 -0.28 -32.57
C GLN A 58 -0.56 -0.94 -31.22
N ASN A 59 0.52 -1.71 -31.07
CA ASN A 59 0.80 -2.48 -29.89
C ASN A 59 2.23 -2.32 -29.41
N GLY A 60 2.44 -2.44 -28.12
CA GLY A 60 3.75 -2.43 -27.49
C GLY A 60 3.77 -3.17 -26.16
N ILE A 61 4.97 -3.34 -25.64
CA ILE A 61 5.22 -3.85 -24.29
C ILE A 61 5.80 -2.70 -23.48
N LEU A 62 5.06 -2.32 -22.43
CA LEU A 62 5.52 -1.35 -21.46
C LEU A 62 6.15 -2.09 -20.28
N THR A 63 7.43 -1.82 -20.03
CA THR A 63 8.15 -2.30 -18.85
C THR A 63 8.22 -1.18 -17.82
N LEU A 64 7.69 -1.42 -16.63
CA LEU A 64 7.73 -0.54 -15.48
C LEU A 64 8.73 -1.08 -14.46
N ASN A 65 9.80 -0.36 -14.16
CA ASN A 65 10.80 -0.74 -13.17
C ASN A 65 10.60 0.08 -11.90
N LYS A 66 10.40 -0.59 -10.76
CA LYS A 66 10.21 0.00 -9.41
C LYS A 66 9.09 1.05 -9.32
N VAL A 67 8.16 1.04 -10.26
CA VAL A 67 6.98 1.91 -10.29
C VAL A 67 5.89 1.37 -9.38
N VAL A 68 5.61 0.07 -9.47
CA VAL A 68 4.60 -0.60 -8.67
C VAL A 68 5.23 -1.16 -7.40
N ARG A 69 4.80 -0.68 -6.25
CA ARG A 69 5.31 -1.17 -4.97
C ARG A 69 5.06 -2.66 -4.80
N GLY A 70 6.07 -3.38 -4.31
CA GLY A 70 6.03 -4.84 -4.16
C GLY A 70 6.54 -5.62 -5.37
N ALA A 71 6.70 -4.98 -6.53
CA ALA A 71 7.29 -5.57 -7.73
C ALA A 71 8.52 -4.77 -8.18
N ASP A 72 9.59 -5.48 -8.51
CA ASP A 72 10.81 -4.84 -9.03
C ASP A 72 10.63 -4.45 -10.50
N GLU A 73 9.92 -5.29 -11.28
CA GLU A 73 9.61 -5.07 -12.68
C GLU A 73 8.23 -5.63 -13.03
N ILE A 74 7.49 -4.91 -13.89
CA ILE A 74 6.22 -5.37 -14.47
C ILE A 74 6.20 -5.05 -15.95
N GLU A 75 5.94 -6.05 -16.79
CA GLU A 75 5.65 -5.88 -18.20
C GLU A 75 4.13 -5.89 -18.44
N ILE A 76 3.64 -4.92 -19.21
CA ILE A 76 2.23 -4.76 -19.54
C ILE A 76 2.11 -4.63 -21.06
N ASN A 77 1.25 -5.44 -21.67
CA ASN A 77 0.88 -5.25 -23.06
C ASN A 77 -0.01 -3.99 -23.15
N VAL A 78 0.36 -3.07 -24.02
CA VAL A 78 -0.33 -1.81 -24.22
C VAL A 78 -0.81 -1.65 -25.66
N THR A 79 -1.97 -1.05 -25.82
CA THR A 79 -2.38 -0.50 -27.11
C THR A 79 -1.80 0.90 -27.25
N VAL A 80 -1.33 1.23 -28.45
CA VAL A 80 -0.68 2.50 -28.75
C VAL A 80 -1.37 3.17 -29.93
N VAL A 81 -1.59 4.47 -29.83
CA VAL A 81 -2.23 5.27 -30.87
C VAL A 81 -1.42 6.54 -31.09
N GLU A 82 -0.95 6.74 -32.33
CA GLU A 82 -0.33 8.00 -32.75
C GLU A 82 -1.36 9.11 -32.75
N GLN A 83 -0.99 10.24 -32.16
CA GLN A 83 -1.82 11.45 -32.09
C GLN A 83 -1.45 12.42 -33.22
N THR A 84 -2.34 13.33 -33.53
CA THR A 84 -2.13 14.34 -34.59
C THR A 84 -0.97 15.31 -34.32
N ASP A 85 -0.54 15.42 -33.06
CA ASP A 85 0.62 16.20 -32.63
C ASP A 85 1.96 15.43 -32.69
N GLY A 86 1.94 14.18 -33.18
CA GLY A 86 3.12 13.32 -33.26
C GLY A 86 3.49 12.64 -31.96
N THR A 87 2.66 12.73 -30.90
CA THR A 87 2.84 11.93 -29.67
C THR A 87 2.17 10.58 -29.80
N PHE A 88 2.58 9.62 -28.97
CA PHE A 88 1.99 8.29 -28.93
C PHE A 88 1.30 8.09 -27.58
N LYS A 89 -0.02 7.95 -27.62
CA LYS A 89 -0.83 7.63 -26.45
C LYS A 89 -0.91 6.13 -26.28
N PHE A 90 -0.66 5.65 -25.07
CA PHE A 90 -0.74 4.23 -24.77
C PHE A 90 -1.62 3.95 -23.53
N GLN A 91 -2.17 2.74 -23.49
CA GLN A 91 -2.93 2.24 -22.34
C GLN A 91 -2.85 0.72 -22.26
N GLY A 92 -2.94 0.20 -21.04
CA GLY A 92 -2.96 -1.25 -20.80
C GLY A 92 -3.29 -1.59 -19.36
N GLU A 93 -3.49 -2.86 -19.10
CA GLU A 93 -3.73 -3.37 -17.76
C GLU A 93 -3.11 -4.76 -17.58
N LYS A 94 -2.75 -5.09 -16.36
CA LYS A 94 -2.24 -6.41 -15.98
C LYS A 94 -2.64 -6.74 -14.56
N SER A 95 -3.10 -7.97 -14.36
CA SER A 95 -3.28 -8.53 -13.03
C SER A 95 -2.07 -9.39 -12.67
N VAL A 96 -1.46 -9.09 -11.52
CA VAL A 96 -0.29 -9.81 -10.99
C VAL A 96 -0.72 -10.59 -9.76
N THR A 97 -0.52 -11.89 -9.77
CA THR A 97 -0.76 -12.75 -8.60
C THR A 97 0.52 -12.84 -7.78
N PRO A 98 0.50 -12.66 -6.46
CA PRO A 98 1.68 -12.85 -5.61
C PRO A 98 2.27 -14.25 -5.77
N ALA A 99 3.60 -14.35 -5.86
CA ALA A 99 4.31 -15.62 -6.05
C ALA A 99 4.18 -16.56 -4.84
N THR A 100 4.04 -16.00 -3.64
CA THR A 100 3.89 -16.74 -2.39
C THR A 100 2.63 -16.29 -1.67
N LYS A 101 1.82 -17.26 -1.22
CA LYS A 101 0.66 -17.02 -0.34
C LYS A 101 1.10 -17.36 1.08
N ALA A 102 1.53 -16.38 1.86
CA ALA A 102 1.61 -16.58 3.29
C ALA A 102 0.19 -16.78 3.84
N ALA A 103 0.02 -17.67 4.76
CA ALA A 103 -1.30 -18.06 5.29
C ALA A 103 -2.08 -16.89 5.92
N TRP A 104 -1.40 -15.83 6.32
CA TRP A 104 -1.97 -14.63 6.92
C TRP A 104 -2.11 -13.44 5.94
N VAL A 105 -1.51 -13.51 4.75
CA VAL A 105 -1.63 -12.49 3.71
C VAL A 105 -2.64 -12.96 2.68
N LEU A 106 -3.85 -12.46 2.78
CA LEU A 106 -4.96 -12.85 1.94
C LEU A 106 -5.09 -11.92 0.73
N LEU A 107 -3.98 -11.64 0.04
CA LEU A 107 -3.95 -10.90 -1.22
C LEU A 107 -4.08 -11.89 -2.39
N SER A 108 -5.13 -11.74 -3.19
CA SER A 108 -5.41 -12.60 -4.34
C SER A 108 -4.68 -12.12 -5.59
N SER A 109 -4.71 -10.81 -5.83
CA SER A 109 -4.03 -10.18 -6.97
C SER A 109 -3.78 -8.70 -6.74
N THR A 110 -2.91 -8.15 -7.59
CA THR A 110 -2.69 -6.71 -7.75
C THR A 110 -3.01 -6.35 -9.20
N ASN A 111 -4.05 -5.55 -9.41
CA ASN A 111 -4.42 -5.05 -10.72
C ASN A 111 -3.67 -3.74 -10.98
N VAL A 112 -2.94 -3.69 -12.08
CA VAL A 112 -2.18 -2.51 -12.50
C VAL A 112 -2.77 -2.00 -13.79
N LYS A 113 -3.24 -0.76 -13.79
CA LYS A 113 -3.71 -0.04 -14.99
C LYS A 113 -2.71 1.06 -15.30
N VAL A 114 -2.42 1.20 -16.57
CA VAL A 114 -1.49 2.21 -17.05
C VAL A 114 -2.08 2.97 -18.23
N SER A 115 -1.85 4.26 -18.25
CA SER A 115 -2.11 5.12 -19.41
C SER A 115 -1.05 6.21 -19.47
N GLY A 116 -0.75 6.70 -20.66
CA GLY A 116 0.23 7.77 -20.79
C GLY A 116 0.48 8.17 -22.23
N THR A 117 1.43 9.07 -22.38
CA THR A 117 1.92 9.56 -23.68
C THR A 117 3.43 9.50 -23.70
N ILE A 118 3.99 9.29 -24.88
CA ILE A 118 5.43 9.37 -25.14
C ILE A 118 5.66 10.18 -26.40
N THR A 119 6.70 11.02 -26.39
CA THR A 119 7.16 11.78 -27.55
C THR A 119 8.30 11.07 -28.27
N LEU A 120 8.57 11.44 -29.50
CA LEU A 120 9.72 10.93 -30.26
C LEU A 120 11.08 11.33 -29.65
N GLU A 121 11.11 12.39 -28.83
CA GLU A 121 12.30 12.84 -28.09
C GLU A 121 12.52 12.03 -26.80
N GLY A 122 11.63 11.09 -26.46
CA GLY A 122 11.77 10.23 -25.30
C GLY A 122 11.27 10.86 -23.99
N LYS A 123 10.39 11.87 -24.06
CA LYS A 123 9.68 12.36 -22.88
C LYS A 123 8.36 11.60 -22.72
N ALA A 124 8.04 11.19 -21.50
CA ALA A 124 6.82 10.45 -21.20
C ALA A 124 6.09 11.03 -20.00
N ALA A 125 4.76 11.07 -20.11
CA ALA A 125 3.84 11.35 -19.00
C ALA A 125 2.97 10.11 -18.80
N VAL A 126 3.01 9.52 -17.61
CA VAL A 126 2.43 8.20 -17.31
C VAL A 126 1.65 8.23 -16.00
N THR A 127 0.42 7.76 -16.07
CA THR A 127 -0.41 7.50 -14.89
C THR A 127 -0.48 5.99 -14.67
N VAL A 128 -0.12 5.54 -13.47
CA VAL A 128 -0.21 4.14 -13.04
C VAL A 128 -1.12 4.03 -11.83
N SER A 129 -2.18 3.27 -11.96
CA SER A 129 -3.12 2.97 -10.89
C SER A 129 -2.97 1.52 -10.46
N THR A 130 -2.76 1.31 -9.17
CA THR A 130 -2.67 -0.01 -8.55
C THR A 130 -3.90 -0.27 -7.69
N GLU A 131 -4.51 -1.44 -7.84
CA GLU A 131 -5.65 -1.89 -7.06
C GLU A 131 -5.35 -3.28 -6.47
N PHE A 132 -5.40 -3.38 -5.15
CA PHE A 132 -5.22 -4.65 -4.43
C PHE A 132 -6.56 -5.37 -4.27
N VAL A 133 -6.56 -6.69 -4.52
CA VAL A 133 -7.74 -7.55 -4.42
C VAL A 133 -7.44 -8.69 -3.46
N GLY A 134 -8.24 -8.86 -2.43
CA GLY A 134 -8.09 -9.95 -1.46
C GLY A 134 -8.72 -9.64 -0.11
N ASP A 135 -8.73 -10.64 0.77
CA ASP A 135 -9.38 -10.54 2.09
C ASP A 135 -8.67 -9.58 3.05
N ILE A 136 -7.44 -9.16 2.73
CA ILE A 136 -6.72 -8.14 3.50
C ILE A 136 -7.32 -6.75 3.32
N VAL A 137 -7.99 -6.51 2.18
CA VAL A 137 -8.61 -5.22 1.84
C VAL A 137 -9.89 -5.04 2.63
N LYS A 138 -9.75 -4.61 3.87
CA LYS A 138 -10.89 -4.37 4.77
C LYS A 138 -10.48 -3.51 5.98
N LYS A 139 -11.49 -3.19 6.78
CA LYS A 139 -11.32 -2.54 8.07
C LYS A 139 -11.04 -3.57 9.17
N TYR A 140 -10.00 -3.31 9.94
CA TYR A 140 -9.60 -4.08 11.12
C TYR A 140 -9.85 -3.25 12.38
N GLN A 141 -10.55 -3.81 13.33
CA GLN A 141 -10.73 -3.20 14.65
C GLN A 141 -9.64 -3.69 15.60
N LEU A 142 -9.16 -2.83 16.46
CA LEU A 142 -8.38 -3.27 17.60
C LEU A 142 -9.26 -4.14 18.51
N CYS A 143 -8.68 -5.20 19.04
CA CYS A 143 -9.38 -5.93 20.12
C CYS A 143 -9.48 -5.03 21.36
N ASP A 144 -10.56 -5.17 22.08
CA ASP A 144 -10.90 -4.36 23.27
C ASP A 144 -10.48 -5.02 24.58
N ALA A 145 -9.81 -6.14 24.51
CA ALA A 145 -9.35 -6.93 25.66
C ALA A 145 -8.01 -7.62 25.41
N VAL A 146 -7.36 -8.05 26.46
CA VAL A 146 -6.17 -8.91 26.38
C VAL A 146 -6.63 -10.35 26.56
N TYR A 147 -6.34 -11.19 25.55
CA TYR A 147 -6.69 -12.61 25.55
C TYR A 147 -5.43 -13.48 25.55
N TYR A 148 -5.48 -14.56 26.30
CA TYR A 148 -4.48 -15.61 26.23
C TYR A 148 -5.09 -16.81 25.50
N ALA A 149 -4.43 -17.29 24.43
CA ALA A 149 -4.92 -18.44 23.65
C ALA A 149 -4.94 -19.73 24.49
N ASP A 150 -4.02 -19.85 25.45
CA ASP A 150 -4.02 -20.91 26.47
C ASP A 150 -3.75 -20.26 27.83
N SER A 151 -4.56 -20.61 28.82
CA SER A 151 -4.40 -20.13 30.21
C SER A 151 -3.07 -20.59 30.85
N LYS A 152 -2.44 -21.64 30.31
CA LYS A 152 -1.15 -22.20 30.78
C LYS A 152 0.03 -21.69 29.96
N ASP A 153 -0.18 -21.40 28.67
CA ASP A 153 0.83 -20.88 27.76
C ASP A 153 0.53 -19.42 27.44
N ARG A 154 1.23 -18.52 28.14
CA ARG A 154 1.10 -17.07 27.93
C ARG A 154 1.86 -16.55 26.69
N THR A 155 2.42 -17.43 25.87
CA THR A 155 3.16 -17.04 24.66
C THR A 155 2.24 -16.54 23.54
N ASN A 156 1.00 -17.05 23.48
CA ASN A 156 0.00 -16.65 22.50
C ASN A 156 -0.98 -15.63 23.10
N ILE A 157 -0.60 -14.36 23.07
CA ILE A 157 -1.40 -13.24 23.56
C ILE A 157 -2.00 -12.50 22.40
N TYR A 158 -3.32 -12.30 22.43
CA TYR A 158 -4.03 -11.36 21.56
C TYR A 158 -4.32 -10.09 22.37
N ALA A 159 -3.76 -8.97 21.95
CA ALA A 159 -3.88 -7.71 22.68
C ALA A 159 -3.84 -6.53 21.69
N PRO A 160 -4.47 -5.38 22.01
CA PRO A 160 -4.34 -4.15 21.23
C PRO A 160 -2.90 -3.68 21.04
N GLY A 161 -2.09 -3.87 22.07
CA GLY A 161 -0.64 -3.67 22.03
C GLY A 161 0.07 -4.79 22.77
N ARG A 162 1.20 -5.26 22.26
CA ARG A 162 1.99 -6.29 22.90
C ARG A 162 3.41 -5.80 23.17
N LEU A 163 3.88 -6.03 24.40
CA LEU A 163 5.27 -5.82 24.79
C LEU A 163 5.84 -7.14 25.27
N THR A 164 7.01 -7.51 24.76
CA THR A 164 7.74 -8.68 25.20
C THR A 164 9.10 -8.22 25.75
N TRP A 165 9.34 -8.51 27.01
CA TRP A 165 10.64 -8.28 27.64
C TRP A 165 11.41 -9.60 27.73
N VAL A 166 12.64 -9.59 27.24
CA VAL A 166 13.54 -10.76 27.31
C VAL A 166 14.62 -10.47 28.33
N SER A 167 14.76 -11.37 29.31
CA SER A 167 15.82 -11.24 30.31
C SER A 167 17.20 -11.52 29.69
N PRO A 168 18.19 -10.66 29.87
CA PRO A 168 19.56 -10.93 29.44
C PRO A 168 20.25 -12.04 30.28
N TYR A 169 19.64 -12.47 31.38
CA TYR A 169 20.18 -13.49 32.29
C TYR A 169 19.57 -14.87 32.10
N GLY A 170 18.83 -15.09 30.99
CA GLY A 170 18.20 -16.38 30.66
C GLY A 170 16.73 -16.46 31.02
N GLU A 171 16.08 -17.55 30.60
CA GLU A 171 14.65 -17.78 30.74
C GLU A 171 14.22 -18.47 32.03
N GLY A 172 15.17 -18.84 32.90
CA GLY A 172 14.91 -19.64 34.09
C GLY A 172 14.88 -18.84 35.39
N GLY A 173 14.23 -19.42 36.42
CA GLY A 173 14.21 -18.90 37.77
C GLY A 173 13.59 -17.53 37.95
N ASN A 174 14.09 -16.76 38.93
CA ASN A 174 13.55 -15.43 39.25
C ASN A 174 13.67 -14.41 38.08
N ALA A 175 14.66 -14.54 37.21
CA ALA A 175 14.87 -13.65 36.07
C ALA A 175 13.79 -13.86 35.01
N GLY A 176 13.40 -15.11 34.73
CA GLY A 176 12.29 -15.42 33.81
C GLY A 176 10.95 -14.92 34.36
N ILE A 177 10.64 -15.16 35.63
CA ILE A 177 9.42 -14.67 36.28
C ILE A 177 9.33 -13.14 36.23
N ALA A 178 10.44 -12.45 36.48
CA ALA A 178 10.46 -10.99 36.40
C ALA A 178 10.21 -10.48 34.94
N ALA A 179 10.80 -11.15 33.96
CA ALA A 179 10.61 -10.83 32.55
C ALA A 179 9.15 -11.02 32.11
N ASP A 180 8.51 -12.12 32.54
CA ASP A 180 7.10 -12.41 32.24
C ASP A 180 6.17 -11.38 32.90
N ASN A 181 6.43 -10.99 34.13
CA ASN A 181 5.64 -9.98 34.82
C ASN A 181 5.77 -8.61 34.14
N ILE A 182 6.98 -8.19 33.75
CA ILE A 182 7.21 -6.95 33.01
C ILE A 182 6.49 -6.99 31.65
N SER A 183 6.57 -8.11 30.94
CA SER A 183 5.89 -8.32 29.66
C SER A 183 4.37 -8.23 29.83
N THR A 184 3.80 -8.84 30.87
CA THR A 184 2.37 -8.82 31.16
C THR A 184 1.88 -7.41 31.51
N VAL A 185 2.50 -6.75 32.46
CA VAL A 185 2.13 -5.39 32.87
C VAL A 185 2.32 -4.41 31.71
N GLY A 186 3.44 -4.52 30.99
CA GLY A 186 3.73 -3.68 29.82
C GLY A 186 2.72 -3.88 28.68
N THR A 187 2.31 -5.12 28.42
CA THR A 187 1.26 -5.43 27.43
C THR A 187 -0.06 -4.80 27.82
N ASN A 188 -0.47 -4.90 29.09
CA ASN A 188 -1.71 -4.33 29.59
C ASN A 188 -1.71 -2.80 29.49
N VAL A 189 -0.63 -2.14 29.92
CA VAL A 189 -0.49 -0.68 29.83
C VAL A 189 -0.46 -0.20 28.38
N LEU A 190 0.30 -0.87 27.51
CA LEU A 190 0.34 -0.56 26.08
C LEU A 190 -1.02 -0.76 25.42
N SER A 191 -1.73 -1.83 25.78
CA SER A 191 -3.08 -2.10 25.29
C SER A 191 -4.07 -1.01 25.69
N ALA A 192 -4.00 -0.54 26.95
CA ALA A 192 -4.80 0.57 27.41
C ALA A 192 -4.54 1.87 26.62
N ALA A 193 -3.28 2.18 26.36
CA ALA A 193 -2.93 3.34 25.55
C ALA A 193 -3.42 3.18 24.10
N MET A 194 -3.26 1.99 23.50
CA MET A 194 -3.66 1.73 22.11
C MET A 194 -5.17 1.86 21.91
N ILE A 195 -6.01 1.31 22.79
CA ILE A 195 -7.46 1.42 22.65
C ILE A 195 -7.98 2.84 22.90
N GLN A 196 -7.23 3.68 23.63
CA GLN A 196 -7.56 5.09 23.81
C GLN A 196 -7.10 5.96 22.63
N LEU A 197 -6.15 5.47 21.84
CA LEU A 197 -5.59 6.19 20.70
C LEU A 197 -6.23 5.79 19.38
N LEU A 198 -6.44 4.49 19.15
CA LEU A 198 -6.78 3.91 17.85
C LEU A 198 -7.98 2.98 17.98
N LYS A 199 -8.99 3.18 17.15
CA LYS A 199 -10.19 2.34 17.11
C LYS A 199 -10.10 1.27 16.04
N ASP A 200 -9.76 1.67 14.83
CA ASP A 200 -9.70 0.80 13.67
C ASP A 200 -8.68 1.30 12.64
N VAL A 201 -8.27 0.39 11.77
CA VAL A 201 -7.41 0.67 10.61
C VAL A 201 -8.01 -0.02 9.39
N GLU A 202 -8.17 0.71 8.30
CA GLU A 202 -8.67 0.21 7.03
C GLU A 202 -7.55 0.17 6.00
N PHE A 203 -7.29 -1.03 5.48
CA PHE A 203 -6.44 -1.24 4.31
C PHE A 203 -7.31 -1.17 3.07
N LYS A 204 -7.17 -0.10 2.29
CA LYS A 204 -7.99 0.15 1.11
C LYS A 204 -7.42 -0.51 -0.14
N ALA A 205 -8.28 -0.78 -1.11
CA ALA A 205 -7.89 -1.39 -2.39
C ALA A 205 -6.90 -0.53 -3.18
N ASP A 206 -6.96 0.79 -3.07
CA ASP A 206 -6.05 1.73 -3.71
C ASP A 206 -4.67 1.82 -3.03
N GLY A 207 -4.44 1.01 -1.99
CA GLY A 207 -3.20 0.99 -1.22
C GLY A 207 -3.12 2.07 -0.13
N SER A 208 -4.11 2.93 0.02
CA SER A 208 -4.13 3.86 1.14
C SER A 208 -4.51 3.18 2.46
N ILE A 209 -4.04 3.74 3.56
CA ILE A 209 -4.43 3.34 4.92
C ILE A 209 -5.20 4.49 5.55
N VAL A 210 -6.39 4.18 6.07
CA VAL A 210 -7.19 5.11 6.85
C VAL A 210 -7.38 4.54 8.24
N ALA A 211 -7.14 5.36 9.26
CA ALA A 211 -7.30 4.99 10.66
C ALA A 211 -8.37 5.87 11.34
N SER A 212 -9.14 5.26 12.24
CA SER A 212 -9.98 6.02 13.18
C SER A 212 -9.22 6.16 14.50
N TYR A 213 -8.86 7.40 14.84
CA TYR A 213 -8.04 7.72 16.00
C TYR A 213 -8.75 8.73 16.91
N ALA A 214 -8.36 8.76 18.18
CA ALA A 214 -8.92 9.70 19.15
C ALA A 214 -8.42 11.11 18.88
N GLU A 215 -9.33 12.08 18.93
CA GLU A 215 -8.96 13.50 18.82
C GLU A 215 -8.08 13.93 19.99
N GLU A 216 -8.39 13.43 21.19
CA GLU A 216 -7.62 13.68 22.41
C GLU A 216 -7.42 12.37 23.17
N ILE A 217 -6.24 12.20 23.74
CA ILE A 217 -5.92 11.06 24.60
C ILE A 217 -6.06 11.52 26.05
N ASN A 218 -7.08 11.02 26.74
CA ASN A 218 -7.42 11.38 28.12
C ASN A 218 -7.28 10.17 29.06
N ILE A 219 -6.09 9.57 29.09
CA ILE A 219 -5.82 8.46 30.01
C ILE A 219 -5.24 9.01 31.32
N THR A 220 -5.90 8.72 32.43
CA THR A 220 -5.43 9.12 33.75
C THR A 220 -4.39 8.15 34.32
N MET A 221 -3.59 8.61 35.31
CA MET A 221 -2.62 7.74 35.99
C MET A 221 -3.31 6.56 36.67
N ASP A 222 -4.51 6.76 37.26
CA ASP A 222 -5.26 5.68 37.90
C ASP A 222 -5.71 4.63 36.88
N GLN A 223 -6.15 5.04 35.70
CA GLN A 223 -6.47 4.13 34.60
C GLN A 223 -5.25 3.35 34.11
N MET A 224 -4.07 3.97 34.07
CA MET A 224 -2.80 3.29 33.71
C MET A 224 -2.42 2.24 34.78
N ILE A 225 -2.60 2.55 36.06
CA ILE A 225 -2.34 1.60 37.17
C ILE A 225 -3.32 0.43 37.09
N MET A 226 -4.61 0.71 36.91
CA MET A 226 -5.65 -0.33 36.75
C MET A 226 -5.41 -1.19 35.51
N ALA A 227 -4.95 -0.58 34.41
CA ALA A 227 -4.55 -1.30 33.21
C ALA A 227 -3.39 -2.27 33.49
N GLY A 228 -2.36 -1.84 34.22
CA GLY A 228 -1.27 -2.72 34.65
C GLY A 228 -1.76 -3.96 35.41
N MET A 229 -2.89 -3.85 36.14
CA MET A 229 -3.58 -4.94 36.83
C MET A 229 -4.55 -5.73 35.93
N GLY A 230 -4.63 -5.43 34.61
CA GLY A 230 -5.45 -6.12 33.63
C GLY A 230 -6.85 -5.54 33.41
N GLN A 231 -7.13 -4.36 33.93
CA GLN A 231 -8.42 -3.66 33.73
C GLN A 231 -8.23 -2.55 32.69
N LEU A 232 -8.58 -2.84 31.43
CA LEU A 232 -8.51 -1.83 30.38
C LEU A 232 -9.55 -0.73 30.60
N PRO A 233 -9.23 0.55 30.30
CA PRO A 233 -10.15 1.66 30.41
C PRO A 233 -11.29 1.54 29.39
N SER A 234 -12.48 2.07 29.73
CA SER A 234 -13.57 2.19 28.76
C SER A 234 -13.19 3.15 27.63
N THR A 235 -13.68 2.85 26.43
CA THR A 235 -13.60 3.73 25.27
C THR A 235 -14.86 4.58 25.07
N ASP A 236 -15.80 4.54 26.03
CA ASP A 236 -17.03 5.31 25.98
C ASP A 236 -16.72 6.82 26.03
N GLY A 237 -17.39 7.57 25.18
CA GLY A 237 -17.24 9.02 25.12
C GLY A 237 -16.02 9.52 24.35
N ILE A 238 -15.18 8.64 23.80
CA ILE A 238 -14.08 9.06 22.93
C ILE A 238 -14.63 9.60 21.62
N VAL A 239 -14.18 10.80 21.25
CA VAL A 239 -14.45 11.39 19.93
C VAL A 239 -13.42 10.86 18.93
N TRP A 240 -13.90 10.08 17.97
CA TRP A 240 -13.05 9.47 16.96
C TRP A 240 -13.02 10.31 15.69
N LYS A 241 -11.82 10.56 15.16
CA LYS A 241 -11.57 11.18 13.86
C LYS A 241 -11.04 10.16 12.87
N SER A 242 -11.29 10.38 11.59
CA SER A 242 -10.71 9.59 10.51
C SER A 242 -9.48 10.29 9.98
N SER A 243 -8.38 9.56 9.81
CA SER A 243 -7.18 10.09 9.17
C SER A 243 -7.43 10.37 7.68
N PRO A 244 -6.75 11.35 7.08
CA PRO A 244 -6.66 11.48 5.63
C PRO A 244 -6.08 10.20 4.99
N ALA A 245 -6.51 9.91 3.75
CA ALA A 245 -6.07 8.70 3.04
C ALA A 245 -4.64 8.79 2.48
N ASN A 246 -4.04 10.01 2.50
CA ASN A 246 -2.73 10.25 1.93
C ASN A 246 -1.58 10.22 2.96
N LEU A 247 -1.86 9.86 4.22
CA LEU A 247 -0.82 9.85 5.27
C LEU A 247 0.00 8.57 5.29
N ALA A 248 -0.61 7.45 4.90
CA ALA A 248 0.06 6.16 4.87
C ALA A 248 -0.45 5.28 3.73
N TYR A 249 0.44 4.45 3.20
CA TYR A 249 0.16 3.49 2.14
C TYR A 249 0.68 2.11 2.52
N TRP A 250 0.09 1.08 1.94
CA TRP A 250 0.51 -0.30 2.13
C TRP A 250 0.72 -1.03 0.82
N TYR A 251 1.56 -2.03 0.84
CA TYR A 251 1.75 -3.00 -0.24
C TYR A 251 2.30 -4.31 0.31
N VAL A 252 2.25 -5.36 -0.49
CA VAL A 252 2.81 -6.67 -0.16
C VAL A 252 4.06 -6.91 -0.98
N LYS A 253 5.13 -7.38 -0.34
CA LYS A 253 6.35 -7.88 -1.01
C LYS A 253 6.78 -9.17 -0.32
N GLY A 254 6.84 -10.27 -1.08
CA GLY A 254 7.07 -11.60 -0.52
C GLY A 254 5.96 -11.98 0.46
N GLU A 255 6.34 -12.30 1.69
CA GLU A 255 5.43 -12.71 2.77
C GLU A 255 5.09 -11.59 3.75
N HIS A 256 5.47 -10.35 3.45
CA HIS A 256 5.34 -9.21 4.36
C HIS A 256 4.44 -8.12 3.81
N ILE A 257 3.67 -7.52 4.72
CA ILE A 257 2.98 -6.24 4.48
C ILE A 257 3.95 -5.12 4.86
N TYR A 258 4.13 -4.20 3.94
CA TYR A 258 4.93 -2.99 4.17
C TYR A 258 3.99 -1.79 4.29
N VAL A 259 4.32 -0.91 5.22
CA VAL A 259 3.65 0.38 5.40
C VAL A 259 4.64 1.49 5.08
N VAL A 260 4.22 2.41 4.22
CA VAL A 260 4.98 3.60 3.84
C VAL A 260 4.26 4.82 4.38
N LEU A 261 4.95 5.62 5.17
CA LEU A 261 4.42 6.88 5.68
C LEU A 261 4.74 8.03 4.73
N ASN A 262 3.75 8.85 4.46
CA ASN A 262 3.92 10.11 3.71
C ASN A 262 4.30 11.23 4.69
N ILE A 263 5.58 11.27 5.06
CA ILE A 263 6.08 12.24 6.05
C ILE A 263 5.74 13.70 5.69
N PRO A 264 5.90 14.17 4.43
CA PRO A 264 5.48 15.52 4.06
C PRO A 264 4.01 15.80 4.38
N ALA A 265 3.10 14.88 4.08
CA ALA A 265 1.68 15.06 4.38
C ALA A 265 1.40 15.06 5.89
N ILE A 266 2.10 14.21 6.67
CA ILE A 266 1.94 14.13 8.13
C ILE A 266 2.37 15.44 8.82
N VAL A 267 3.42 16.11 8.33
CA VAL A 267 3.95 17.34 8.94
C VAL A 267 3.08 18.57 8.61
N THR A 268 2.26 18.51 7.57
CA THR A 268 1.38 19.61 7.14
C THR A 268 -0.04 19.54 7.72
N GLU A 269 -0.42 18.45 8.36
CA GLU A 269 -1.67 18.28 9.13
C GLU A 269 -1.54 18.88 10.54
#